data_c683330fd5999efdab068a3379ca2067
#
_entry.id   c683330fd5999efdab068a3379ca2067
#
_cell.length_a   1.000
_cell.length_b   1.000
_cell.length_c   1.000
_cell.angle_alpha   90.00
_cell.angle_beta   90.00
_cell.angle_gamma   90.00
#
_symmetry.space_group_name_H-M   'P 1'
#
loop_
_entity.id
_entity.type
_entity.pdbx_description
1 polymer ?
#
loop_
_entity_poly.entity_id
_entity_poly.type
_entity_poly.pdbx_seq_one_letter_code
_entity_poly.pdbx_strand_id
1 'polypeptide(L)'
;MIEQPNIHEYDELLQVWEEAVRTTHHFLTETDIQFYKPLIRNEYFAAVQLYVIREDSGTIAAFMGLSTDCIEMLFVSPKAQEQGYGSELVEFAIREKHIYKVDVNEQNTAALGFYLHQGFEVTGRDALDGTGKPFPVLHLQIPPVRLRKARIQDMGLLQTVFTQSVQNTCSADYNHLQIQTWIGRGTQQRWQELFQSDLCFLLAEDIRQSQVAGFTSINPKGYLHSMFVHPQYQHRGIASSLLRKAEEHARNCRAVSVHSEVSI
;
A
#
# COMPACT_ATOMS: atom_id res chain seq x y z
N MET A 1 -1.18 -16.76 13.20
CA MET A 1 -2.34 -17.12 12.32
C MET A 1 -3.48 -16.16 12.63
N ILE A 2 -4.14 -15.62 11.58
CA ILE A 2 -5.28 -14.69 11.75
C ILE A 2 -6.59 -15.50 11.76
N GLU A 3 -7.41 -15.28 12.74
CA GLU A 3 -8.69 -15.99 12.93
C GLU A 3 -9.77 -15.04 13.44
N GLN A 4 -11.04 -15.49 13.44
CA GLN A 4 -12.16 -14.72 14.00
C GLN A 4 -12.36 -15.10 15.47
N PRO A 5 -12.49 -14.11 16.37
CA PRO A 5 -12.74 -14.37 17.78
C PRO A 5 -14.19 -14.83 18.02
N ASN A 6 -14.41 -15.54 19.12
CA ASN A 6 -15.72 -15.88 19.61
C ASN A 6 -16.36 -14.69 20.35
N ILE A 7 -17.67 -14.61 20.38
CA ILE A 7 -18.40 -13.56 21.12
C ILE A 7 -18.04 -13.54 22.62
N HIS A 8 -17.68 -14.69 23.19
CA HIS A 8 -17.25 -14.81 24.58
C HIS A 8 -15.90 -14.15 24.88
N GLU A 9 -15.13 -13.83 23.83
CA GLU A 9 -13.81 -13.20 23.93
C GLU A 9 -13.86 -11.67 23.79
N TYR A 10 -15.06 -11.09 23.65
CA TYR A 10 -15.23 -9.64 23.52
C TYR A 10 -14.71 -8.87 24.75
N ASP A 11 -14.71 -9.47 25.92
CA ASP A 11 -14.16 -8.85 27.13
C ASP A 11 -12.62 -8.81 27.07
N GLU A 12 -11.96 -9.83 26.50
CA GLU A 12 -10.52 -9.83 26.25
C GLU A 12 -10.15 -8.81 25.18
N LEU A 13 -10.91 -8.74 24.08
CA LEU A 13 -10.73 -7.69 23.06
C LEU A 13 -10.85 -6.29 23.64
N LEU A 14 -11.84 -6.08 24.51
CA LEU A 14 -12.03 -4.78 25.18
C LEU A 14 -10.84 -4.44 26.10
N GLN A 15 -10.25 -5.43 26.74
CA GLN A 15 -9.05 -5.23 27.55
C GLN A 15 -7.87 -4.83 26.67
N VAL A 16 -7.63 -5.52 25.54
CA VAL A 16 -6.58 -5.16 24.58
C VAL A 16 -6.78 -3.74 24.05
N TRP A 17 -8.02 -3.37 23.71
CA TRP A 17 -8.36 -2.02 23.30
C TRP A 17 -8.02 -1.00 24.38
N GLU A 18 -8.44 -1.21 25.61
CA GLU A 18 -8.23 -0.27 26.72
C GLU A 18 -6.73 -0.09 27.03
N GLU A 19 -5.96 -1.18 27.09
CA GLU A 19 -4.51 -1.15 27.31
C GLU A 19 -3.80 -0.37 26.19
N ALA A 20 -4.18 -0.62 24.94
CA ALA A 20 -3.61 0.07 23.78
C ALA A 20 -3.98 1.57 23.77
N VAL A 21 -5.25 1.91 24.02
CA VAL A 21 -5.71 3.32 24.06
C VAL A 21 -5.00 4.09 25.16
N ARG A 22 -4.87 3.54 26.34
CA ARG A 22 -4.16 4.19 27.46
C ARG A 22 -2.70 4.49 27.14
N THR A 23 -2.09 3.70 26.27
CA THR A 23 -0.68 3.86 25.87
C THR A 23 -0.50 4.83 24.71
N THR A 24 -1.49 4.96 23.82
CA THR A 24 -1.33 5.67 22.54
C THR A 24 -2.22 6.90 22.38
N HIS A 25 -3.38 6.97 23.08
CA HIS A 25 -4.37 8.04 22.92
C HIS A 25 -4.33 9.02 24.11
N HIS A 26 -3.16 9.67 24.33
CA HIS A 26 -2.94 10.59 25.45
C HIS A 26 -3.85 11.82 25.44
N PHE A 27 -4.58 12.06 24.37
CA PHE A 27 -5.58 13.12 24.24
C PHE A 27 -6.95 12.73 24.81
N LEU A 28 -7.21 11.44 25.07
CA LEU A 28 -8.43 10.98 25.72
C LEU A 28 -8.31 11.10 27.24
N THR A 29 -9.34 11.62 27.86
CA THR A 29 -9.47 11.64 29.32
C THR A 29 -10.01 10.29 29.82
N GLU A 30 -9.90 10.02 31.12
CA GLU A 30 -10.52 8.85 31.73
C GLU A 30 -12.04 8.81 31.47
N THR A 31 -12.69 9.98 31.51
CA THR A 31 -14.13 10.09 31.21
C THR A 31 -14.44 9.69 29.78
N ASP A 32 -13.56 10.01 28.81
CA ASP A 32 -13.74 9.61 27.41
C ASP A 32 -13.55 8.10 27.24
N ILE A 33 -12.55 7.50 27.87
CA ILE A 33 -12.32 6.05 27.85
C ILE A 33 -13.54 5.32 28.42
N GLN A 34 -14.06 5.77 29.56
CA GLN A 34 -15.25 5.16 30.16
C GLN A 34 -16.51 5.37 29.33
N PHE A 35 -16.60 6.45 28.57
CA PHE A 35 -17.69 6.69 27.62
C PHE A 35 -17.63 5.72 26.42
N TYR A 36 -16.48 5.53 25.80
CA TYR A 36 -16.36 4.66 24.63
C TYR A 36 -16.42 3.17 24.96
N LYS A 37 -15.98 2.74 26.13
CA LYS A 37 -15.86 1.35 26.53
C LYS A 37 -17.15 0.53 26.34
N PRO A 38 -18.33 0.96 26.82
CA PRO A 38 -19.59 0.26 26.59
C PRO A 38 -20.04 0.29 25.12
N LEU A 39 -19.78 1.38 24.38
CA LEU A 39 -20.11 1.48 22.97
C LEU A 39 -19.29 0.48 22.14
N ILE A 40 -17.99 0.37 22.41
CA ILE A 40 -17.13 -0.60 21.73
C ILE A 40 -17.58 -2.02 22.00
N ARG A 41 -17.83 -2.36 23.26
CA ARG A 41 -18.20 -3.71 23.69
C ARG A 41 -19.56 -4.15 23.13
N ASN A 42 -20.56 -3.28 23.15
CA ASN A 42 -21.93 -3.63 22.89
C ASN A 42 -22.43 -3.31 21.49
N GLU A 43 -21.80 -2.33 20.83
CA GLU A 43 -22.23 -1.83 19.51
C GLU A 43 -21.17 -2.03 18.45
N TYR A 44 -19.94 -1.52 18.64
CA TYR A 44 -18.93 -1.47 17.57
C TYR A 44 -18.38 -2.85 17.24
N PHE A 45 -18.13 -3.72 18.23
CA PHE A 45 -17.69 -5.09 17.96
C PHE A 45 -18.72 -5.89 17.16
N ALA A 46 -20.01 -5.65 17.39
CA ALA A 46 -21.08 -6.31 16.65
C ALA A 46 -21.28 -5.74 15.23
N ALA A 47 -20.82 -4.50 14.98
CA ALA A 47 -20.98 -3.81 13.70
C ALA A 47 -19.88 -4.16 12.68
N VAL A 48 -18.79 -4.83 13.08
CA VAL A 48 -17.63 -5.12 12.26
C VAL A 48 -17.30 -6.62 12.22
N GLN A 49 -16.55 -7.02 11.20
CA GLN A 49 -15.94 -8.35 11.17
C GLN A 49 -14.62 -8.30 11.94
N LEU A 50 -14.55 -8.99 13.06
CA LEU A 50 -13.37 -9.04 13.92
C LEU A 50 -12.39 -10.12 13.48
N TYR A 51 -11.09 -9.80 13.57
CA TYR A 51 -9.98 -10.69 13.33
C TYR A 51 -8.93 -10.50 14.42
N VAL A 52 -8.31 -11.60 14.86
CA VAL A 52 -7.32 -11.59 15.96
C VAL A 52 -6.03 -12.30 15.54
N ILE A 53 -4.92 -11.88 16.15
CA ILE A 53 -3.68 -12.65 16.23
C ILE A 53 -3.44 -12.98 17.70
N ARG A 54 -3.06 -14.24 17.96
CA ARG A 54 -2.71 -14.71 19.31
C ARG A 54 -1.23 -14.98 19.45
N GLU A 55 -0.75 -14.81 20.65
CA GLU A 55 0.54 -15.34 21.09
C GLU A 55 0.47 -16.88 21.24
N ASP A 56 1.63 -17.51 21.40
CA ASP A 56 1.73 -18.96 21.66
C ASP A 56 0.99 -19.40 22.96
N SER A 57 0.81 -18.47 23.89
CA SER A 57 0.03 -18.66 25.12
C SER A 57 -1.48 -18.79 24.89
N GLY A 58 -1.96 -18.44 23.68
CA GLY A 58 -3.37 -18.33 23.33
C GLY A 58 -3.99 -16.96 23.61
N THR A 59 -3.28 -16.03 24.25
CA THR A 59 -3.73 -14.67 24.57
C THR A 59 -3.82 -13.82 23.30
N ILE A 60 -4.83 -12.96 23.19
CA ILE A 60 -4.99 -12.05 22.05
C ILE A 60 -3.91 -10.97 22.10
N ALA A 61 -3.00 -10.99 21.12
CA ALA A 61 -1.93 -10.02 20.96
C ALA A 61 -2.35 -8.76 20.21
N ALA A 62 -3.22 -8.93 19.20
CA ALA A 62 -3.72 -7.86 18.37
C ALA A 62 -5.10 -8.22 17.80
N PHE A 63 -5.90 -7.20 17.51
CA PHE A 63 -7.16 -7.40 16.79
C PHE A 63 -7.43 -6.28 15.79
N MET A 64 -8.27 -6.60 14.82
CA MET A 64 -8.76 -5.70 13.79
C MET A 64 -10.26 -5.88 13.60
N GLY A 65 -10.97 -4.78 13.39
CA GLY A 65 -12.38 -4.75 13.01
C GLY A 65 -12.53 -4.14 11.61
N LEU A 66 -13.20 -4.85 10.71
CA LEU A 66 -13.43 -4.44 9.33
C LEU A 66 -14.92 -4.20 9.09
N SER A 67 -15.25 -3.04 8.52
CA SER A 67 -16.54 -2.81 7.86
C SER A 67 -16.49 -3.30 6.41
N THR A 68 -17.46 -2.92 5.58
CA THR A 68 -17.53 -3.33 4.18
C THR A 68 -16.33 -2.84 3.35
N ASP A 69 -15.75 -1.67 3.68
CA ASP A 69 -14.73 -1.02 2.87
C ASP A 69 -13.62 -0.30 3.67
N CYS A 70 -13.66 -0.39 5.02
CA CYS A 70 -12.74 0.33 5.90
C CYS A 70 -12.21 -0.54 7.04
N ILE A 71 -10.97 -0.31 7.45
CA ILE A 71 -10.42 -0.77 8.73
C ILE A 71 -10.92 0.20 9.80
N GLU A 72 -11.92 -0.23 10.58
CA GLU A 72 -12.52 0.58 11.64
C GLU A 72 -11.73 0.54 12.94
N MET A 73 -11.06 -0.58 13.18
CA MET A 73 -10.30 -0.84 14.39
C MET A 73 -9.03 -1.60 14.08
N LEU A 74 -7.91 -1.18 14.68
CA LEU A 74 -6.66 -1.95 14.71
C LEU A 74 -5.94 -1.63 16.01
N PHE A 75 -5.86 -2.60 16.89
CA PHE A 75 -5.23 -2.46 18.20
C PHE A 75 -4.26 -3.61 18.46
N VAL A 76 -3.09 -3.26 18.98
CA VAL A 76 -2.03 -4.20 19.37
C VAL A 76 -1.79 -4.01 20.87
N SER A 77 -1.79 -5.10 21.63
CA SER A 77 -1.44 -5.07 23.04
C SER A 77 -0.07 -4.38 23.23
N PRO A 78 0.08 -3.49 24.22
CA PRO A 78 1.37 -2.85 24.49
C PRO A 78 2.53 -3.83 24.67
N LYS A 79 2.24 -5.03 25.19
CA LYS A 79 3.24 -6.10 25.41
C LYS A 79 3.67 -6.79 24.10
N ALA A 80 2.85 -6.68 23.06
CA ALA A 80 3.04 -7.31 21.75
C ALA A 80 3.41 -6.31 20.65
N GLN A 81 3.71 -5.06 21.01
CA GLN A 81 4.20 -4.05 20.05
C GLN A 81 5.55 -4.45 19.46
N GLU A 82 5.85 -3.88 18.28
CA GLU A 82 7.11 -4.11 17.54
C GLU A 82 7.32 -5.56 17.03
N GLN A 83 6.36 -6.46 17.22
CA GLN A 83 6.40 -7.84 16.71
C GLN A 83 5.81 -7.99 15.29
N GLY A 84 5.36 -6.88 14.68
CA GLY A 84 4.85 -6.88 13.31
C GLY A 84 3.36 -7.21 13.17
N TYR A 85 2.63 -7.53 14.23
CA TYR A 85 1.22 -7.94 14.18
C TYR A 85 0.29 -6.92 13.53
N GLY A 86 0.53 -5.62 13.76
CA GLY A 86 -0.24 -4.56 13.09
C GLY A 86 -0.07 -4.59 11.57
N SER A 87 1.17 -4.80 11.09
CA SER A 87 1.46 -4.91 9.66
C SER A 87 0.86 -6.19 9.04
N GLU A 88 0.89 -7.31 9.77
CA GLU A 88 0.28 -8.57 9.34
C GLU A 88 -1.24 -8.44 9.16
N LEU A 89 -1.92 -7.78 10.11
CA LEU A 89 -3.37 -7.51 10.02
C LEU A 89 -3.70 -6.56 8.85
N VAL A 90 -2.92 -5.50 8.63
CA VAL A 90 -3.13 -4.59 7.49
C VAL A 90 -2.89 -5.32 6.17
N GLU A 91 -1.85 -6.13 6.07
CA GLU A 91 -1.59 -6.94 4.87
C GLU A 91 -2.74 -7.90 4.58
N PHE A 92 -3.28 -8.55 5.60
CA PHE A 92 -4.47 -9.41 5.50
C PHE A 92 -5.70 -8.63 5.02
N ALA A 93 -5.97 -7.44 5.57
CA ALA A 93 -7.08 -6.58 5.12
C ALA A 93 -6.96 -6.24 3.64
N ILE A 94 -5.76 -5.89 3.17
CA ILE A 94 -5.50 -5.52 1.79
C ILE A 94 -5.61 -6.73 0.84
N ARG A 95 -4.93 -7.84 1.16
CA ARG A 95 -4.79 -8.97 0.23
C ARG A 95 -5.97 -9.92 0.21
N GLU A 96 -6.50 -10.22 1.42
CA GLU A 96 -7.54 -11.23 1.56
C GLU A 96 -8.95 -10.62 1.62
N LYS A 97 -9.07 -9.38 2.12
CA LYS A 97 -10.36 -8.71 2.27
C LYS A 97 -10.60 -7.58 1.27
N HIS A 98 -9.56 -7.18 0.52
CA HIS A 98 -9.63 -6.09 -0.47
C HIS A 98 -10.08 -4.76 0.13
N ILE A 99 -9.70 -4.51 1.38
CA ILE A 99 -9.99 -3.27 2.10
C ILE A 99 -8.76 -2.36 2.04
N TYR A 100 -8.96 -1.13 1.57
CA TYR A 100 -7.90 -0.18 1.24
C TYR A 100 -8.05 1.17 1.95
N LYS A 101 -9.02 1.29 2.87
CA LYS A 101 -9.31 2.51 3.62
C LYS A 101 -9.12 2.27 5.11
N VAL A 102 -8.76 3.32 5.83
CA VAL A 102 -8.69 3.36 7.29
C VAL A 102 -8.97 4.75 7.78
N ASP A 103 -9.66 4.87 8.90
CA ASP A 103 -9.86 6.10 9.61
C ASP A 103 -8.96 6.16 10.85
N VAL A 104 -8.26 7.29 11.01
CA VAL A 104 -7.28 7.49 12.09
C VAL A 104 -7.55 8.80 12.79
N ASN A 105 -7.60 8.78 14.13
CA ASN A 105 -7.64 10.02 14.87
C ASN A 105 -6.36 10.86 14.61
N GLU A 106 -6.52 12.13 14.20
CA GLU A 106 -5.42 13.04 13.86
C GLU A 106 -4.41 13.21 14.99
N GLN A 107 -4.86 13.12 16.25
CA GLN A 107 -4.03 13.27 17.44
C GLN A 107 -3.19 12.01 17.74
N ASN A 108 -3.51 10.86 17.12
CA ASN A 108 -2.72 9.65 17.19
C ASN A 108 -1.63 9.63 16.10
N THR A 109 -0.61 10.45 16.31
CA THR A 109 0.50 10.61 15.33
C THR A 109 1.28 9.32 15.09
N ALA A 110 1.34 8.41 16.07
CA ALA A 110 1.99 7.11 15.92
C ALA A 110 1.22 6.22 14.93
N ALA A 111 -0.11 6.12 15.07
CA ALA A 111 -0.94 5.37 14.12
C ALA A 111 -0.91 5.99 12.72
N LEU A 112 -0.98 7.33 12.62
CA LEU A 112 -0.83 8.02 11.33
C LEU A 112 0.50 7.66 10.66
N GLY A 113 1.62 7.77 11.39
CA GLY A 113 2.95 7.39 10.88
C GLY A 113 3.01 5.92 10.44
N PHE A 114 2.40 5.01 11.19
CA PHE A 114 2.30 3.60 10.84
C PHE A 114 1.56 3.39 9.51
N TYR A 115 0.37 3.97 9.32
CA TYR A 115 -0.39 3.80 8.07
C TYR A 115 0.28 4.46 6.87
N LEU A 116 0.90 5.65 7.04
CA LEU A 116 1.70 6.26 5.98
C LEU A 116 2.87 5.36 5.56
N HIS A 117 3.53 4.68 6.52
CA HIS A 117 4.58 3.70 6.23
C HIS A 117 4.04 2.45 5.49
N GLN A 118 2.81 2.04 5.78
CA GLN A 118 2.12 0.95 5.05
C GLN A 118 1.69 1.37 3.62
N GLY A 119 1.87 2.64 3.24
CA GLY A 119 1.58 3.16 1.91
C GLY A 119 0.18 3.77 1.76
N PHE A 120 -0.51 4.03 2.85
CA PHE A 120 -1.74 4.83 2.83
C PHE A 120 -1.40 6.31 2.62
N GLU A 121 -2.35 7.05 2.05
CA GLU A 121 -2.28 8.50 1.85
C GLU A 121 -3.52 9.15 2.44
N VAL A 122 -3.38 10.35 3.03
CA VAL A 122 -4.53 11.11 3.57
C VAL A 122 -5.38 11.61 2.40
N THR A 123 -6.66 11.30 2.42
CA THR A 123 -7.63 11.67 1.38
C THR A 123 -8.71 12.64 1.87
N GLY A 124 -8.89 12.75 3.20
CA GLY A 124 -9.90 13.60 3.80
C GLY A 124 -9.68 13.80 5.29
N ARG A 125 -10.51 14.67 5.89
CA ARG A 125 -10.47 15.00 7.31
C ARG A 125 -11.83 15.45 7.79
N ASP A 126 -12.29 14.89 8.91
CA ASP A 126 -13.42 15.38 9.67
C ASP A 126 -12.94 16.08 10.96
N ALA A 127 -13.62 17.15 11.36
CA ALA A 127 -13.28 17.91 12.56
C ALA A 127 -13.76 17.25 13.87
N LEU A 128 -14.73 16.36 13.76
CA LEU A 128 -15.35 15.64 14.88
C LEU A 128 -15.29 14.14 14.59
N ASP A 129 -15.31 13.34 15.64
CA ASP A 129 -15.48 11.88 15.50
C ASP A 129 -16.95 11.49 15.22
N GLY A 130 -17.20 10.20 15.02
CA GLY A 130 -18.52 9.66 14.76
C GLY A 130 -19.54 9.85 15.90
N THR A 131 -19.10 10.24 17.10
CA THR A 131 -19.97 10.58 18.24
C THR A 131 -20.21 12.07 18.40
N GLY A 132 -19.59 12.90 17.52
CA GLY A 132 -19.67 14.35 17.56
C GLY A 132 -18.73 15.02 18.56
N LYS A 133 -17.78 14.28 19.13
CA LYS A 133 -16.75 14.84 20.01
C LYS A 133 -15.60 15.50 19.19
N PRO A 134 -14.85 16.46 19.79
CA PRO A 134 -13.78 17.20 19.11
C PRO A 134 -12.48 16.35 19.00
N PHE A 135 -12.60 15.18 18.42
CA PHE A 135 -11.49 14.30 18.09
C PHE A 135 -11.39 14.16 16.57
N PRO A 136 -10.63 15.02 15.88
CA PRO A 136 -10.57 15.02 14.43
C PRO A 136 -10.09 13.68 13.86
N VAL A 137 -10.72 13.25 12.76
CA VAL A 137 -10.44 11.99 12.08
C VAL A 137 -9.86 12.27 10.70
N LEU A 138 -8.76 11.62 10.38
CA LEU A 138 -8.17 11.58 9.05
C LEU A 138 -8.63 10.34 8.32
N HIS A 139 -9.13 10.52 7.10
CA HIS A 139 -9.45 9.42 6.19
C HIS A 139 -8.23 9.11 5.34
N LEU A 140 -7.77 7.87 5.39
CA LEU A 140 -6.63 7.42 4.62
C LEU A 140 -7.04 6.31 3.66
N GLN A 141 -6.38 6.28 2.50
CA GLN A 141 -6.60 5.23 1.51
C GLN A 141 -5.29 4.83 0.86
N ILE A 142 -5.13 3.54 0.57
CA ILE A 142 -4.05 3.09 -0.30
C ILE A 142 -4.40 3.46 -1.74
N PRO A 143 -3.53 4.20 -2.45
CA PRO A 143 -3.72 4.48 -3.85
C PRO A 143 -3.90 3.19 -4.65
N PRO A 144 -4.77 3.18 -5.68
CA PRO A 144 -4.97 1.98 -6.51
C PRO A 144 -3.69 1.55 -7.23
N VAL A 145 -2.77 2.49 -7.45
CA VAL A 145 -1.48 2.22 -8.07
C VAL A 145 -0.36 2.68 -7.14
N ARG A 146 0.50 1.73 -6.76
CA ARG A 146 1.69 1.96 -5.94
C ARG A 146 2.95 1.97 -6.80
N LEU A 147 3.83 2.96 -6.59
CA LEU A 147 5.16 3.01 -7.20
C LEU A 147 6.18 2.34 -6.27
N ARG A 148 6.96 1.41 -6.81
CA ARG A 148 8.05 0.77 -6.09
C ARG A 148 9.24 0.42 -6.98
N LYS A 149 10.38 0.17 -6.38
CA LYS A 149 11.53 -0.42 -7.08
C LYS A 149 11.20 -1.86 -7.47
N ALA A 150 11.51 -2.24 -8.71
CA ALA A 150 11.35 -3.61 -9.17
C ALA A 150 12.44 -4.52 -8.58
N ARG A 151 12.07 -5.76 -8.33
CA ARG A 151 12.98 -6.84 -7.91
C ARG A 151 13.18 -7.80 -9.09
N ILE A 152 14.22 -8.61 -9.04
CA ILE A 152 14.48 -9.60 -10.10
C ILE A 152 13.29 -10.53 -10.38
N GLN A 153 12.49 -10.82 -9.35
CA GLN A 153 11.28 -11.64 -9.46
C GLN A 153 10.18 -10.97 -10.29
N ASP A 154 10.19 -9.65 -10.42
CA ASP A 154 9.22 -8.90 -11.23
C ASP A 154 9.54 -8.94 -12.72
N MET A 155 10.72 -9.43 -13.12
CA MET A 155 11.23 -9.40 -14.49
C MET A 155 10.22 -9.91 -15.51
N GLY A 156 9.57 -11.06 -15.25
CA GLY A 156 8.56 -11.63 -16.13
C GLY A 156 7.33 -10.74 -16.31
N LEU A 157 6.91 -10.03 -15.26
CA LEU A 157 5.81 -9.07 -15.33
C LEU A 157 6.19 -7.84 -16.17
N LEU A 158 7.41 -7.34 -16.03
CA LEU A 158 7.91 -6.24 -16.84
C LEU A 158 8.03 -6.63 -18.32
N GLN A 159 8.49 -7.85 -18.62
CA GLN A 159 8.49 -8.39 -19.99
C GLN A 159 7.08 -8.44 -20.60
N THR A 160 6.08 -8.83 -19.81
CA THR A 160 4.68 -8.86 -20.25
C THR A 160 4.19 -7.46 -20.60
N VAL A 161 4.43 -6.48 -19.71
CA VAL A 161 4.04 -5.07 -19.96
C VAL A 161 4.74 -4.51 -21.19
N PHE A 162 6.05 -4.76 -21.36
CA PHE A 162 6.80 -4.39 -22.55
C PHE A 162 6.16 -4.94 -23.81
N THR A 163 5.93 -6.27 -23.85
CA THR A 163 5.38 -6.95 -25.02
C THR A 163 4.00 -6.42 -25.37
N GLN A 164 3.11 -6.29 -24.38
CA GLN A 164 1.74 -5.79 -24.59
C GLN A 164 1.71 -4.32 -25.01
N SER A 165 2.57 -3.51 -24.44
CA SER A 165 2.70 -2.10 -24.82
C SER A 165 3.17 -1.96 -26.27
N VAL A 166 4.22 -2.68 -26.67
CA VAL A 166 4.73 -2.64 -28.05
C VAL A 166 3.70 -3.19 -29.05
N GLN A 167 3.05 -4.31 -28.72
CA GLN A 167 2.06 -4.94 -29.61
C GLN A 167 0.82 -4.09 -29.84
N ASN A 168 0.27 -3.49 -28.77
CA ASN A 168 -1.02 -2.84 -28.84
C ASN A 168 -0.94 -1.33 -29.03
N THR A 169 0.10 -0.68 -28.47
CA THR A 169 0.23 0.79 -28.56
C THR A 169 1.00 1.23 -29.79
N CYS A 170 2.11 0.54 -30.08
CA CYS A 170 2.98 0.96 -31.19
C CYS A 170 2.47 0.48 -32.55
N SER A 171 1.45 -0.35 -32.62
CA SER A 171 0.87 -0.85 -33.88
C SER A 171 0.24 0.23 -34.78
N ALA A 172 -0.04 1.40 -34.21
CA ALA A 172 -0.52 2.56 -34.98
C ALA A 172 0.61 3.21 -35.82
N ASP A 173 1.85 3.14 -35.36
CA ASP A 173 2.99 3.87 -35.92
C ASP A 173 4.03 2.94 -36.59
N TYR A 174 4.07 1.65 -36.23
CA TYR A 174 5.04 0.69 -36.68
C TYR A 174 4.38 -0.51 -37.36
N ASN A 175 4.99 -1.00 -38.46
CA ASN A 175 4.49 -2.18 -39.14
C ASN A 175 4.77 -3.49 -38.36
N HIS A 176 4.10 -4.56 -38.73
CA HIS A 176 4.15 -5.84 -38.03
C HIS A 176 5.61 -6.38 -37.90
N LEU A 177 6.42 -6.27 -38.93
CA LEU A 177 7.82 -6.74 -38.90
C LEU A 177 8.69 -5.96 -37.90
N GLN A 178 8.50 -4.63 -37.84
CA GLN A 178 9.18 -3.76 -36.87
C GLN A 178 8.79 -4.14 -35.43
N ILE A 179 7.50 -4.35 -35.19
CA ILE A 179 6.97 -4.77 -33.87
C ILE A 179 7.55 -6.12 -33.48
N GLN A 180 7.52 -7.13 -34.37
CA GLN A 180 8.09 -8.46 -34.09
C GLN A 180 9.59 -8.38 -33.83
N THR A 181 10.33 -7.58 -34.58
CA THR A 181 11.76 -7.36 -34.37
C THR A 181 12.03 -6.72 -33.01
N TRP A 182 11.23 -5.74 -32.62
CA TRP A 182 11.38 -5.06 -31.33
C TRP A 182 11.12 -6.01 -30.16
N ILE A 183 10.02 -6.75 -30.20
CA ILE A 183 9.68 -7.76 -29.17
C ILE A 183 10.74 -8.84 -29.11
N GLY A 184 11.24 -9.31 -30.26
CA GLY A 184 12.28 -10.34 -30.35
C GLY A 184 13.61 -9.95 -29.68
N ARG A 185 13.89 -8.63 -29.54
CA ARG A 185 15.03 -8.13 -28.76
C ARG A 185 14.84 -8.25 -27.25
N GLY A 186 13.62 -8.42 -26.76
CA GLY A 186 13.29 -8.60 -25.35
C GLY A 186 13.53 -10.00 -24.82
N THR A 187 14.66 -10.63 -25.16
CA THR A 187 15.01 -11.99 -24.71
C THR A 187 15.22 -12.06 -23.20
N GLN A 188 15.01 -13.22 -22.59
CA GLN A 188 15.23 -13.43 -21.16
C GLN A 188 16.66 -13.07 -20.76
N GLN A 189 17.65 -13.44 -21.56
CA GLN A 189 19.06 -13.10 -21.32
C GLN A 189 19.25 -11.58 -21.26
N ARG A 190 18.70 -10.84 -22.23
CA ARG A 190 18.79 -9.37 -22.25
C ARG A 190 18.18 -8.72 -21.02
N TRP A 191 17.04 -9.22 -20.56
CA TRP A 191 16.41 -8.71 -19.32
C TRP A 191 17.28 -8.99 -18.09
N GLN A 192 17.90 -10.18 -17.99
CA GLN A 192 18.85 -10.48 -16.92
C GLN A 192 20.05 -9.52 -16.93
N GLU A 193 20.63 -9.28 -18.09
CA GLU A 193 21.74 -8.31 -18.28
C GLU A 193 21.31 -6.89 -17.83
N LEU A 194 20.12 -6.44 -18.22
CA LEU A 194 19.58 -5.14 -17.80
C LEU A 194 19.37 -5.03 -16.29
N PHE A 195 18.85 -6.07 -15.66
CA PHE A 195 18.69 -6.09 -14.19
C PHE A 195 20.01 -6.18 -13.42
N GLN A 196 21.07 -6.67 -14.06
CA GLN A 196 22.43 -6.72 -13.48
C GLN A 196 23.23 -5.45 -13.76
N SER A 197 22.75 -4.57 -14.63
CA SER A 197 23.39 -3.29 -14.94
C SER A 197 23.16 -2.24 -13.85
N ASP A 198 23.62 -1.01 -14.09
CA ASP A 198 23.40 0.13 -13.20
C ASP A 198 21.98 0.73 -13.28
N LEU A 199 21.06 0.09 -14.02
CA LEU A 199 19.67 0.55 -14.17
C LEU A 199 18.86 0.28 -12.91
N CYS A 200 18.19 1.31 -12.40
CA CYS A 200 17.13 1.19 -11.41
C CYS A 200 15.80 1.05 -12.13
N PHE A 201 15.15 -0.10 -11.98
CA PHE A 201 13.82 -0.33 -12.47
C PHE A 201 12.79 0.11 -11.43
N LEU A 202 11.85 0.95 -11.85
CA LEU A 202 10.71 1.42 -11.05
C LEU A 202 9.44 0.95 -11.73
N LEU A 203 8.52 0.38 -10.98
CA LEU A 203 7.24 -0.09 -11.51
C LEU A 203 6.06 0.55 -10.79
N ALA A 204 4.96 0.64 -11.51
CA ALA A 204 3.64 1.02 -11.04
C ALA A 204 2.80 -0.26 -10.95
N GLU A 205 2.36 -0.63 -9.75
CA GLU A 205 1.60 -1.83 -9.46
C GLU A 205 0.16 -1.46 -9.08
N ASP A 206 -0.82 -1.98 -9.81
CA ASP A 206 -2.21 -1.94 -9.36
C ASP A 206 -2.39 -3.00 -8.28
N ILE A 207 -2.49 -2.56 -7.04
CA ILE A 207 -2.59 -3.45 -5.88
C ILE A 207 -3.93 -4.18 -5.80
N ARG A 208 -4.98 -3.65 -6.44
CA ARG A 208 -6.33 -4.24 -6.44
C ARG A 208 -6.43 -5.40 -7.43
N GLN A 209 -5.68 -5.32 -8.53
CA GLN A 209 -5.66 -6.34 -9.57
C GLN A 209 -4.39 -7.20 -9.55
N SER A 210 -3.44 -6.91 -8.64
CA SER A 210 -2.12 -7.56 -8.59
C SER A 210 -1.40 -7.53 -9.94
N GLN A 211 -1.51 -6.40 -10.66
CA GLN A 211 -1.03 -6.24 -12.04
C GLN A 211 -0.03 -5.10 -12.14
N VAL A 212 1.01 -5.26 -12.97
CA VAL A 212 1.92 -4.17 -13.27
C VAL A 212 1.29 -3.24 -14.32
N ALA A 213 0.96 -2.01 -13.89
CA ALA A 213 0.35 -0.98 -14.74
C ALA A 213 1.36 -0.31 -15.68
N GLY A 214 2.64 -0.33 -15.32
CA GLY A 214 3.72 0.24 -16.12
C GLY A 214 5.06 0.16 -15.39
N PHE A 215 6.14 0.45 -16.12
CA PHE A 215 7.45 0.54 -15.53
C PHE A 215 8.35 1.53 -16.28
N THR A 216 9.42 1.95 -15.61
CA THR A 216 10.51 2.73 -16.20
C THR A 216 11.85 2.22 -15.68
N SER A 217 12.92 2.50 -16.41
CA SER A 217 14.28 2.23 -15.94
C SER A 217 15.18 3.44 -16.18
N ILE A 218 16.01 3.75 -15.19
CA ILE A 218 16.90 4.92 -15.19
C ILE A 218 18.23 4.55 -14.53
N ASN A 219 19.33 5.08 -15.06
CA ASN A 219 20.64 4.90 -14.43
C ASN A 219 21.01 6.07 -13.50
N PRO A 220 22.06 5.94 -12.67
CA PRO A 220 22.49 6.99 -11.75
C PRO A 220 22.93 8.30 -12.42
N LYS A 221 23.25 8.27 -13.73
CA LYS A 221 23.65 9.45 -14.50
C LYS A 221 22.45 10.22 -15.09
N GLY A 222 21.22 9.72 -14.89
CA GLY A 222 19.99 10.33 -15.36
C GLY A 222 19.54 9.87 -16.76
N TYR A 223 20.17 8.84 -17.34
CA TYR A 223 19.69 8.25 -18.58
C TYR A 223 18.46 7.38 -18.33
N LEU A 224 17.31 7.84 -18.83
CA LEU A 224 16.03 7.11 -18.82
C LEU A 224 16.06 6.11 -19.99
N HIS A 225 16.37 4.86 -19.69
CA HIS A 225 16.54 3.81 -20.69
C HIS A 225 15.21 3.33 -21.29
N SER A 226 14.15 3.23 -20.48
CA SER A 226 12.85 2.73 -20.94
C SER A 226 11.70 3.27 -20.11
N MET A 227 10.52 3.39 -20.74
CA MET A 227 9.24 3.68 -20.08
C MET A 227 8.12 3.01 -20.87
N PHE A 228 7.37 2.12 -20.20
CA PHE A 228 6.25 1.40 -20.79
C PHE A 228 5.05 1.42 -19.86
N VAL A 229 3.87 1.64 -20.42
CA VAL A 229 2.58 1.59 -19.70
C VAL A 229 1.70 0.54 -20.36
N HIS A 230 1.17 -0.34 -19.55
CA HIS A 230 0.25 -1.38 -20.01
C HIS A 230 -0.97 -0.73 -20.70
N PRO A 231 -1.44 -1.24 -21.85
CA PRO A 231 -2.49 -0.59 -22.64
C PRO A 231 -3.75 -0.23 -21.84
N GLN A 232 -4.20 -1.10 -20.92
CA GLN A 232 -5.38 -0.85 -20.08
C GLN A 232 -5.20 0.27 -19.05
N TYR A 233 -3.97 0.71 -18.79
CA TYR A 233 -3.63 1.74 -17.80
C TYR A 233 -3.18 3.07 -18.42
N GLN A 234 -3.20 3.18 -19.75
CA GLN A 234 -2.89 4.42 -20.44
C GLN A 234 -3.89 5.53 -20.10
N HIS A 235 -3.48 6.77 -20.26
CA HIS A 235 -4.29 7.97 -19.95
C HIS A 235 -4.73 8.12 -18.49
N ARG A 236 -4.11 7.36 -17.55
CA ARG A 236 -4.38 7.43 -16.10
C ARG A 236 -3.24 8.07 -15.29
N GLY A 237 -2.32 8.79 -15.95
CA GLY A 237 -1.20 9.47 -15.29
C GLY A 237 -0.04 8.56 -14.85
N ILE A 238 -0.05 7.26 -15.21
CA ILE A 238 0.98 6.30 -14.81
C ILE A 238 2.38 6.70 -15.30
N ALA A 239 2.50 7.08 -16.58
CA ALA A 239 3.77 7.52 -17.14
C ALA A 239 4.33 8.75 -16.41
N SER A 240 3.48 9.75 -16.12
CA SER A 240 3.88 10.96 -15.39
C SER A 240 4.33 10.64 -13.96
N SER A 241 3.67 9.69 -13.29
CA SER A 241 4.04 9.25 -11.94
C SER A 241 5.36 8.49 -11.93
N LEU A 242 5.58 7.60 -12.91
CA LEU A 242 6.84 6.88 -13.10
C LEU A 242 7.99 7.84 -13.43
N LEU A 243 7.76 8.83 -14.30
CA LEU A 243 8.76 9.84 -14.64
C LEU A 243 9.18 10.65 -13.41
N ARG A 244 8.23 11.14 -12.64
CA ARG A 244 8.50 11.87 -11.40
C ARG A 244 9.34 11.05 -10.42
N LYS A 245 9.04 9.76 -10.29
CA LYS A 245 9.82 8.86 -9.43
C LYS A 245 11.23 8.59 -9.98
N ALA A 246 11.39 8.51 -11.29
CA ALA A 246 12.68 8.40 -11.94
C ALA A 246 13.53 9.68 -11.75
N GLU A 247 12.92 10.86 -11.88
CA GLU A 247 13.59 12.15 -11.61
C GLU A 247 14.01 12.28 -10.14
N GLU A 248 13.17 11.82 -9.20
CA GLU A 248 13.52 11.75 -7.78
C GLU A 248 14.74 10.85 -7.55
N HIS A 249 14.77 9.67 -8.20
CA HIS A 249 15.90 8.76 -8.13
C HIS A 249 17.18 9.40 -8.69
N ALA A 250 17.10 10.04 -9.86
CA ALA A 250 18.22 10.73 -10.48
C ALA A 250 18.79 11.86 -9.58
N ARG A 251 17.91 12.66 -8.97
CA ARG A 251 18.30 13.71 -8.00
C ARG A 251 19.03 13.13 -6.79
N ASN A 252 18.52 12.02 -6.24
CA ASN A 252 19.17 11.32 -5.13
C ASN A 252 20.56 10.78 -5.50
N CYS A 253 20.77 10.41 -6.78
CA CYS A 253 22.06 10.03 -7.33
C CYS A 253 22.93 11.22 -7.78
N ARG A 254 22.48 12.47 -7.59
CA ARG A 254 23.16 13.72 -8.00
C ARG A 254 23.35 13.83 -9.52
N ALA A 255 22.46 13.26 -10.31
CA ALA A 255 22.47 13.48 -11.77
C ALA A 255 22.16 14.95 -12.08
N VAL A 256 22.85 15.50 -13.10
CA VAL A 256 22.68 16.89 -13.50
C VAL A 256 21.40 17.11 -14.31
N SER A 257 20.97 16.08 -15.06
CA SER A 257 19.77 16.13 -15.91
C SER A 257 19.19 14.73 -16.08
N VAL A 258 17.92 14.66 -16.47
CA VAL A 258 17.30 13.42 -16.95
C VAL A 258 17.13 13.56 -18.47
N HIS A 259 17.57 12.54 -19.21
CA HIS A 259 17.51 12.50 -20.66
C HIS A 259 17.20 11.09 -21.17
N SER A 260 16.64 10.99 -22.35
CA SER A 260 16.31 9.72 -23.01
C SER A 260 16.58 9.82 -24.51
N GLU A 261 16.89 8.70 -25.12
CA GLU A 261 16.87 8.53 -26.56
C GLU A 261 15.53 7.93 -26.97
N VAL A 262 14.83 8.60 -27.88
CA VAL A 262 13.53 8.14 -28.39
C VAL A 262 13.64 7.83 -29.87
N SER A 263 12.94 6.77 -30.30
CA SER A 263 12.77 6.50 -31.73
C SER A 263 11.82 7.55 -32.34
N ILE A 264 12.17 8.08 -33.46
CA ILE A 264 11.37 9.01 -34.26
C ILE A 264 10.57 8.19 -35.27
#